data_0dbc1780d7f6c548869beee729216460
#
_entry.id   0dbc1780d7f6c548869beee729216460
#
_cell.length_a   1.000
_cell.length_b   1.000
_cell.length_c   1.000
_cell.angle_alpha   90.00
_cell.angle_beta   90.00
_cell.angle_gamma   90.00
#
_symmetry.space_group_name_H-M   'P 1'
#
loop_
_entity.id
_entity.type
_entity.pdbx_description
1 polymer ?
#
loop_
_entity_poly.entity_id
_entity_poly.type
_entity_poly.pdbx_seq_one_letter_code
_entity_poly.pdbx_strand_id
1 'polypeptide(L)'
;MPDNRIMLRIKDEFYLTELTQEVFDEVEIKMLRLAMSPVITQAELDSALCGWDIHKAGSKGQTIAFNISKTHPEVSFPKEYLNVLHRIGLSCRERYLTILPHFVKVIKVLEAKGLDFIILKGGAMRVYRPDYPRWTADIDILVPGSHYKKALDIFKNKGYSLFKSIHSTGLKDPATGQSLVDIHRFVGIGTIKAKRLSRELAGRALTLKFSSTTAIVPCPEDMVFISLVNFWKNVTDITSENSMANLCFDLKFLKDYSGGLNWDIVRSDARTTDTVEALYISKRLLEAVLPDFFPEGFIDEDIDSSKLRKLISRTRYTRNSISILRDFSLLGAIKNASSLSQYFFYRVKFFFVKRFHLMFDKDC
;
A
#
# COMPACT_ATOMS: atom_id res chain seq x y z
N MET A 1 -33.24 27.33 -9.22
CA MET A 1 -32.91 25.98 -8.71
C MET A 1 -31.41 25.93 -8.54
N PRO A 2 -30.86 25.48 -7.43
CA PRO A 2 -29.42 25.34 -7.29
C PRO A 2 -28.90 24.40 -8.38
N ASP A 3 -27.76 24.77 -8.94
CA ASP A 3 -27.11 24.00 -9.99
C ASP A 3 -26.90 22.55 -9.53
N ASN A 4 -27.48 21.60 -10.24
CA ASN A 4 -27.36 20.16 -9.94
C ASN A 4 -25.89 19.70 -9.78
N ARG A 5 -24.94 20.42 -10.41
CA ARG A 5 -23.51 20.17 -10.27
C ARG A 5 -22.98 20.51 -8.87
N ILE A 6 -23.48 21.59 -8.26
CA ILE A 6 -23.09 22.01 -6.90
C ILE A 6 -23.62 21.00 -5.87
N MET A 7 -24.90 20.60 -5.97
CA MET A 7 -25.51 19.62 -5.08
C MET A 7 -24.83 18.23 -5.16
N LEU A 8 -24.39 17.83 -6.35
CA LEU A 8 -23.69 16.57 -6.54
C LEU A 8 -22.27 16.62 -5.96
N ARG A 9 -21.54 17.73 -6.10
CA ARG A 9 -20.25 17.93 -5.42
C ARG A 9 -20.36 17.83 -3.91
N ILE A 10 -21.36 18.44 -3.31
CA ILE A 10 -21.57 18.39 -1.86
C ILE A 10 -21.81 16.96 -1.37
N LYS A 11 -22.55 16.12 -2.10
CA LYS A 11 -22.79 14.71 -1.74
C LYS A 11 -21.52 13.86 -1.86
N ASP A 12 -20.72 14.08 -2.90
CA ASP A 12 -19.48 13.35 -3.12
C ASP A 12 -18.44 13.73 -2.03
N GLU A 13 -18.33 15.01 -1.67
CA GLU A 13 -17.49 15.52 -0.60
C GLU A 13 -17.92 14.98 0.79
N PHE A 14 -19.22 14.97 1.07
CA PHE A 14 -19.74 14.40 2.31
C PHE A 14 -19.37 12.92 2.43
N TYR A 15 -19.54 12.14 1.35
CA TYR A 15 -19.17 10.73 1.35
C TYR A 15 -17.65 10.50 1.53
N LEU A 16 -16.80 11.33 0.91
CA LEU A 16 -15.35 11.22 1.09
C LEU A 16 -14.93 11.55 2.53
N THR A 17 -15.63 12.48 3.20
CA THR A 17 -15.41 12.79 4.61
C THR A 17 -15.80 11.61 5.50
N GLU A 18 -16.98 11.01 5.29
CA GLU A 18 -17.40 9.79 6.01
C GLU A 18 -16.39 8.66 5.79
N LEU A 19 -15.96 8.44 4.55
CA LEU A 19 -14.98 7.40 4.20
C LEU A 19 -13.64 7.63 4.91
N THR A 20 -13.21 8.88 5.07
CA THR A 20 -11.99 9.21 5.82
C THR A 20 -12.11 8.75 7.28
N GLN A 21 -13.25 9.01 7.92
CA GLN A 21 -13.51 8.59 9.31
C GLN A 21 -13.65 7.08 9.45
N GLU A 22 -14.14 6.38 8.42
CA GLU A 22 -14.15 4.91 8.39
C GLU A 22 -12.75 4.32 8.25
N VAL A 23 -11.86 5.00 7.52
CA VAL A 23 -10.49 4.55 7.25
C VAL A 23 -9.57 4.84 8.42
N PHE A 24 -9.68 6.03 9.01
CA PHE A 24 -8.92 6.48 10.17
C PHE A 24 -9.87 7.02 11.23
N ASP A 25 -9.76 6.53 12.45
CA ASP A 25 -10.45 7.13 13.56
C ASP A 25 -9.84 8.50 13.94
N GLU A 26 -10.56 9.25 14.78
CA GLU A 26 -10.16 10.62 15.12
C GLU A 26 -8.80 10.69 15.81
N VAL A 27 -8.48 9.71 16.65
CA VAL A 27 -7.17 9.63 17.33
C VAL A 27 -6.07 9.28 16.34
N GLU A 28 -6.32 8.34 15.44
CA GLU A 28 -5.38 7.97 14.38
C GLU A 28 -5.06 9.16 13.46
N ILE A 29 -6.07 9.98 13.12
CA ILE A 29 -5.87 11.22 12.35
C ILE A 29 -4.97 12.20 13.13
N LYS A 30 -5.26 12.43 14.40
CA LYS A 30 -4.44 13.31 15.27
C LYS A 30 -3.00 12.81 15.34
N MET A 31 -2.82 11.54 15.62
CA MET A 31 -1.48 10.93 15.73
C MET A 31 -0.73 10.92 14.40
N LEU A 32 -1.39 10.64 13.28
CA LEU A 32 -0.75 10.74 11.96
C LEU A 32 -0.30 12.15 11.66
N ARG A 33 -1.12 13.18 11.97
CA ARG A 33 -0.72 14.58 11.81
C ARG A 33 0.52 14.92 12.65
N LEU A 34 0.59 14.46 13.90
CA LEU A 34 1.79 14.61 14.73
C LEU A 34 2.99 13.92 14.08
N ALA A 35 2.83 12.67 13.65
CA ALA A 35 3.90 11.92 13.00
C ALA A 35 4.43 12.60 11.72
N MET A 36 3.61 13.41 11.05
CA MET A 36 3.97 14.13 9.82
C MET A 36 4.57 15.52 10.10
N SER A 37 4.43 16.03 11.31
CA SER A 37 5.03 17.31 11.72
C SER A 37 6.55 17.20 11.80
N PRO A 38 7.33 18.25 11.49
CA PRO A 38 8.79 18.22 11.59
C PRO A 38 9.27 18.17 13.04
N VAL A 39 8.50 18.74 13.97
CA VAL A 39 8.76 18.77 15.42
C VAL A 39 7.43 18.64 16.14
N ILE A 40 7.41 17.90 17.24
CA ILE A 40 6.26 17.79 18.13
C ILE A 40 6.66 18.03 19.58
N THR A 41 5.74 18.53 20.38
CA THR A 41 5.92 18.69 21.82
C THR A 41 5.33 17.52 22.60
N GLN A 42 5.84 17.32 23.83
CA GLN A 42 5.25 16.30 24.73
C GLN A 42 3.76 16.57 24.99
N ALA A 43 3.38 17.83 25.17
CA ALA A 43 1.98 18.20 25.41
C ALA A 43 1.05 17.84 24.24
N GLU A 44 1.52 17.99 23.00
CA GLU A 44 0.76 17.60 21.81
C GLU A 44 0.59 16.06 21.74
N LEU A 45 1.66 15.31 22.05
CA LEU A 45 1.58 13.84 22.13
C LEU A 45 0.61 13.39 23.22
N ASP A 46 0.74 13.95 24.44
CA ASP A 46 -0.11 13.61 25.58
C ASP A 46 -1.59 13.93 25.28
N SER A 47 -1.84 15.05 24.61
CA SER A 47 -3.19 15.41 24.15
C SER A 47 -3.76 14.42 23.13
N ALA A 48 -2.95 13.96 22.19
CA ALA A 48 -3.36 12.97 21.20
C ALA A 48 -3.60 11.59 21.82
N LEU A 49 -2.84 11.22 22.85
CA LEU A 49 -2.98 9.95 23.57
C LEU A 49 -4.08 9.97 24.64
N CYS A 50 -4.69 11.13 24.93
CA CYS A 50 -5.74 11.24 25.93
C CYS A 50 -6.91 10.31 25.61
N GLY A 51 -7.19 9.37 26.52
CA GLY A 51 -8.25 8.35 26.36
C GLY A 51 -7.96 7.25 25.35
N TRP A 52 -6.79 7.25 24.71
CA TRP A 52 -6.38 6.20 23.79
C TRP A 52 -5.60 5.08 24.50
N ASP A 53 -5.91 3.84 24.16
CA ASP A 53 -5.27 2.66 24.73
C ASP A 53 -4.58 1.85 23.62
N ILE A 54 -3.25 1.86 23.61
CA ILE A 54 -2.43 1.13 22.61
C ILE A 54 -2.72 -0.38 22.59
N HIS A 55 -3.16 -0.97 23.69
CA HIS A 55 -3.46 -2.41 23.77
C HIS A 55 -4.77 -2.75 23.06
N LYS A 56 -5.71 -1.79 23.00
CA LYS A 56 -6.98 -1.91 22.27
C LYS A 56 -6.87 -1.43 20.84
N ALA A 57 -5.87 -0.61 20.54
CA ALA A 57 -5.60 -0.14 19.19
C ALA A 57 -5.25 -1.34 18.28
N GLY A 58 -5.85 -1.35 17.09
CA GLY A 58 -5.48 -2.31 16.05
C GLY A 58 -4.03 -2.12 15.56
N SER A 59 -3.56 -3.02 14.73
CA SER A 59 -2.19 -2.96 14.19
C SER A 59 -1.88 -1.62 13.47
N LYS A 60 -2.90 -0.95 12.93
CA LYS A 60 -2.76 0.37 12.30
C LYS A 60 -2.37 1.44 13.33
N GLY A 61 -3.14 1.60 14.41
CA GLY A 61 -2.84 2.56 15.47
C GLY A 61 -1.50 2.28 16.15
N GLN A 62 -1.19 1.01 16.42
CA GLN A 62 0.10 0.59 16.98
C GLN A 62 1.27 0.95 16.03
N THR A 63 1.08 0.79 14.72
CA THR A 63 2.08 1.19 13.71
C THR A 63 2.31 2.69 13.71
N ILE A 64 1.27 3.50 13.87
CA ILE A 64 1.37 4.97 13.96
C ILE A 64 2.20 5.34 15.19
N ALA A 65 1.85 4.84 16.37
CA ALA A 65 2.60 5.11 17.61
C ALA A 65 4.07 4.69 17.51
N PHE A 66 4.34 3.52 16.93
CA PHE A 66 5.71 3.04 16.72
C PHE A 66 6.49 3.98 15.81
N ASN A 67 5.92 4.45 14.70
CA ASN A 67 6.61 5.39 13.82
C ASN A 67 6.88 6.73 14.53
N ILE A 68 5.92 7.30 15.28
CA ILE A 68 6.16 8.50 16.09
C ILE A 68 7.36 8.29 17.02
N SER A 69 7.42 7.16 17.73
CA SER A 69 8.53 6.86 18.64
C SER A 69 9.90 6.77 17.94
N LYS A 70 9.93 6.57 16.63
CA LYS A 70 11.17 6.49 15.81
C LYS A 70 11.53 7.80 15.12
N THR A 71 10.52 8.58 14.75
CA THR A 71 10.74 9.85 14.04
C THR A 71 10.87 11.04 14.98
N HIS A 72 10.34 10.92 16.20
CA HIS A 72 10.30 11.98 17.22
C HIS A 72 10.93 11.50 18.55
N PRO A 73 12.26 11.35 18.61
CA PRO A 73 12.95 10.90 19.82
C PRO A 73 12.89 11.93 20.96
N GLU A 74 12.49 13.17 20.66
CA GLU A 74 12.33 14.27 21.63
C GLU A 74 11.12 14.09 22.55
N VAL A 75 10.16 13.23 22.20
CA VAL A 75 8.99 12.94 23.03
C VAL A 75 9.02 11.53 23.58
N SER A 76 8.34 11.32 24.69
CA SER A 76 8.30 10.03 25.41
C SER A 76 6.89 9.49 25.50
N PHE A 77 6.71 8.24 25.14
CA PHE A 77 5.46 7.51 25.34
C PHE A 77 5.29 7.06 26.79
N PRO A 78 4.06 6.90 27.29
CA PRO A 78 3.78 6.31 28.59
C PRO A 78 4.48 4.94 28.77
N LYS A 79 4.93 4.66 29.99
CA LYS A 79 5.71 3.45 30.31
C LYS A 79 5.04 2.15 29.88
N GLU A 80 3.73 2.08 30.03
CA GLU A 80 2.89 0.94 29.65
C GLU A 80 2.87 0.69 28.13
N TYR A 81 3.16 1.71 27.30
CA TYR A 81 3.21 1.56 25.84
C TYR A 81 4.56 1.04 25.33
N LEU A 82 5.63 1.25 26.10
CA LEU A 82 6.99 0.91 25.67
C LEU A 82 7.16 -0.56 25.29
N ASN A 83 6.50 -1.47 26.01
CA ASN A 83 6.55 -2.90 25.69
C ASN A 83 5.87 -3.23 24.35
N VAL A 84 4.79 -2.54 23.99
CA VAL A 84 4.12 -2.72 22.69
C VAL A 84 5.02 -2.20 21.59
N LEU A 85 5.55 -0.98 21.75
CA LEU A 85 6.44 -0.35 20.77
C LEU A 85 7.71 -1.16 20.55
N HIS A 86 8.31 -1.68 21.62
CA HIS A 86 9.48 -2.57 21.54
C HIS A 86 9.18 -3.85 20.77
N ARG A 87 8.06 -4.53 21.07
CA ARG A 87 7.64 -5.75 20.34
C ARG A 87 7.44 -5.50 18.86
N ILE A 88 6.83 -4.36 18.48
CA ILE A 88 6.65 -3.99 17.07
C ILE A 88 8.02 -3.81 16.42
N GLY A 89 8.94 -3.09 17.07
CA GLY A 89 10.30 -2.88 16.57
C GLY A 89 11.06 -4.19 16.36
N LEU A 90 10.98 -5.11 17.33
CA LEU A 90 11.58 -6.45 17.20
C LEU A 90 10.94 -7.22 16.01
N SER A 91 9.62 -7.26 15.94
CA SER A 91 8.92 -7.95 14.85
C SER A 91 9.29 -7.38 13.47
N CYS A 92 9.39 -6.05 13.32
CA CYS A 92 9.86 -5.42 12.09
C CYS A 92 11.28 -5.84 11.74
N ARG A 93 12.18 -5.87 12.72
CA ARG A 93 13.57 -6.25 12.53
C ARG A 93 13.73 -7.75 12.22
N GLU A 94 13.10 -8.61 12.97
CA GLU A 94 13.14 -10.07 12.76
C GLU A 94 12.58 -10.42 11.36
N ARG A 95 11.45 -9.82 11.00
CA ARG A 95 10.86 -10.04 9.69
C ARG A 95 11.80 -9.60 8.57
N TYR A 96 12.41 -8.43 8.71
CA TYR A 96 13.40 -7.94 7.74
C TYR A 96 14.60 -8.86 7.61
N LEU A 97 15.17 -9.31 8.74
CA LEU A 97 16.30 -10.23 8.74
C LEU A 97 15.95 -11.60 8.12
N THR A 98 14.71 -12.03 8.26
CA THR A 98 14.21 -13.27 7.64
C THR A 98 14.09 -13.09 6.10
N ILE A 99 13.58 -11.95 5.63
CA ILE A 99 13.33 -11.71 4.21
C ILE A 99 14.63 -11.40 3.44
N LEU A 100 15.55 -10.67 4.05
CA LEU A 100 16.75 -10.13 3.39
C LEU A 100 17.59 -11.18 2.64
N PRO A 101 17.92 -12.35 3.22
CA PRO A 101 18.70 -13.38 2.50
C PRO A 101 17.97 -13.90 1.25
N HIS A 102 16.65 -14.12 1.35
CA HIS A 102 15.85 -14.56 0.21
C HIS A 102 15.79 -13.50 -0.88
N PHE A 103 15.64 -12.27 -0.49
CA PHE A 103 15.62 -11.12 -1.39
C PHE A 103 16.92 -10.99 -2.15
N VAL A 104 18.07 -10.95 -1.45
CA VAL A 104 19.39 -10.87 -2.09
C VAL A 104 19.64 -12.08 -3.03
N LYS A 105 19.22 -13.29 -2.62
CA LYS A 105 19.31 -14.50 -3.46
C LYS A 105 18.52 -14.34 -4.76
N VAL A 106 17.28 -13.82 -4.68
CA VAL A 106 16.45 -13.62 -5.88
C VAL A 106 17.04 -12.56 -6.81
N ILE A 107 17.49 -11.42 -6.28
CA ILE A 107 18.16 -10.37 -7.06
C ILE A 107 19.38 -10.95 -7.82
N LYS A 108 20.28 -11.62 -7.11
CA LYS A 108 21.49 -12.21 -7.72
C LYS A 108 21.15 -13.21 -8.83
N VAL A 109 20.05 -13.95 -8.71
CA VAL A 109 19.59 -14.86 -9.77
C VAL A 109 19.13 -14.08 -11.00
N LEU A 110 18.38 -13.00 -10.82
CA LEU A 110 17.89 -12.16 -11.92
C LEU A 110 19.07 -11.45 -12.62
N GLU A 111 19.97 -10.83 -11.85
CA GLU A 111 21.19 -10.18 -12.36
C GLU A 111 22.06 -11.15 -13.17
N ALA A 112 22.39 -12.32 -12.61
CA ALA A 112 23.24 -13.33 -13.26
C ALA A 112 22.64 -13.86 -14.57
N LYS A 113 21.35 -13.66 -14.80
CA LYS A 113 20.65 -14.06 -16.02
C LYS A 113 20.35 -12.89 -16.97
N GLY A 114 20.83 -11.70 -16.65
CA GLY A 114 20.61 -10.48 -17.43
C GLY A 114 19.12 -10.14 -17.57
N LEU A 115 18.34 -10.36 -16.52
CA LEU A 115 16.91 -10.03 -16.53
C LEU A 115 16.67 -8.68 -15.89
N ASP A 116 15.91 -7.83 -16.57
CA ASP A 116 15.45 -6.57 -16.00
C ASP A 116 14.46 -6.84 -14.86
N PHE A 117 14.62 -6.09 -13.77
CA PHE A 117 13.71 -6.15 -12.64
C PHE A 117 13.70 -4.80 -11.91
N ILE A 118 12.63 -4.54 -11.18
CA ILE A 118 12.50 -3.34 -10.33
C ILE A 118 11.87 -3.79 -9.01
N ILE A 119 12.49 -3.40 -7.91
CA ILE A 119 11.97 -3.67 -6.57
C ILE A 119 10.89 -2.65 -6.27
N LEU A 120 9.76 -3.10 -5.74
CA LEU A 120 8.59 -2.25 -5.49
C LEU A 120 8.28 -2.11 -4.00
N LYS A 121 7.40 -1.16 -3.67
CA LYS A 121 6.72 -1.00 -2.37
C LYS A 121 7.69 -1.05 -1.16
N GLY A 122 7.40 -1.89 -0.16
CA GLY A 122 8.20 -2.03 1.06
C GLY A 122 9.64 -2.43 0.82
N GLY A 123 9.91 -3.23 -0.22
CA GLY A 123 11.25 -3.59 -0.64
C GLY A 123 12.05 -2.37 -1.12
N ALA A 124 11.44 -1.54 -1.97
CA ALA A 124 12.06 -0.31 -2.46
C ALA A 124 12.34 0.68 -1.32
N MET A 125 11.40 0.84 -0.37
CA MET A 125 11.60 1.70 0.80
C MET A 125 12.83 1.29 1.61
N ARG A 126 13.09 -0.02 1.75
CA ARG A 126 14.29 -0.56 2.42
C ARG A 126 15.57 -0.35 1.61
N VAL A 127 15.48 -0.26 0.30
CA VAL A 127 16.64 0.08 -0.56
C VAL A 127 16.96 1.57 -0.40
N TYR A 128 15.96 2.45 -0.40
CA TYR A 128 16.16 3.88 -0.14
C TYR A 128 16.75 4.15 1.25
N ARG A 129 16.24 3.41 2.27
CA ARG A 129 16.65 3.56 3.67
C ARG A 129 16.64 2.19 4.37
N PRO A 130 17.81 1.56 4.57
CA PRO A 130 17.89 0.20 5.13
C PRO A 130 17.29 0.04 6.54
N ASP A 131 17.34 1.09 7.36
CA ASP A 131 16.79 1.13 8.73
C ASP A 131 15.34 1.62 8.80
N TYR A 132 14.68 1.79 7.64
CA TYR A 132 13.31 2.30 7.57
C TYR A 132 12.34 1.46 8.42
N PRO A 133 11.63 2.06 9.40
CA PRO A 133 10.86 1.34 10.41
C PRO A 133 9.52 0.85 9.85
N ARG A 134 9.57 -0.08 8.90
CA ARG A 134 8.39 -0.64 8.26
C ARG A 134 8.34 -2.15 8.38
N TRP A 135 7.20 -2.67 8.85
CA TRP A 135 6.90 -4.08 8.72
C TRP A 135 6.55 -4.43 7.27
N THR A 136 7.19 -5.48 6.73
CA THR A 136 7.01 -5.92 5.34
C THR A 136 6.78 -7.42 5.34
N ALA A 137 5.67 -7.88 4.75
CA ALA A 137 5.32 -9.29 4.69
C ALA A 137 6.19 -10.07 3.69
N ASP A 138 6.45 -9.44 2.55
CA ASP A 138 7.11 -9.96 1.37
C ASP A 138 7.84 -8.85 0.61
N ILE A 139 8.56 -9.22 -0.40
CA ILE A 139 9.20 -8.28 -1.33
C ILE A 139 8.56 -8.43 -2.70
N ASP A 140 8.00 -7.34 -3.18
CA ASP A 140 7.44 -7.25 -4.53
C ASP A 140 8.54 -6.90 -5.53
N ILE A 141 8.67 -7.69 -6.59
CA ILE A 141 9.62 -7.45 -7.69
C ILE A 141 8.85 -7.40 -9.01
N LEU A 142 8.92 -6.27 -9.71
CA LEU A 142 8.41 -6.14 -11.07
C LEU A 142 9.44 -6.71 -12.03
N VAL A 143 9.02 -7.68 -12.83
CA VAL A 143 9.81 -8.18 -13.96
C VAL A 143 9.05 -7.85 -15.25
N PRO A 144 9.61 -7.05 -16.17
CA PRO A 144 8.93 -6.64 -17.39
C PRO A 144 8.41 -7.84 -18.19
N GLY A 145 7.30 -7.65 -18.89
CA GLY A 145 6.53 -8.73 -19.54
C GLY A 145 7.34 -9.65 -20.47
N SER A 146 8.38 -9.14 -21.13
CA SER A 146 9.32 -9.91 -21.96
C SER A 146 10.17 -10.89 -21.13
N HIS A 147 10.56 -10.51 -19.92
CA HIS A 147 11.41 -11.30 -19.04
C HIS A 147 10.63 -12.12 -18.00
N TYR A 148 9.34 -11.83 -17.79
CA TYR A 148 8.53 -12.45 -16.73
C TYR A 148 8.48 -13.98 -16.82
N LYS A 149 8.12 -14.53 -18.00
CA LYS A 149 8.06 -15.99 -18.20
C LYS A 149 9.44 -16.63 -17.97
N LYS A 150 10.49 -16.04 -18.55
CA LYS A 150 11.88 -16.51 -18.39
C LYS A 150 12.30 -16.51 -16.92
N ALA A 151 11.94 -15.48 -16.14
CA ALA A 151 12.21 -15.43 -14.71
C ALA A 151 11.52 -16.59 -13.96
N LEU A 152 10.24 -16.81 -14.21
CA LEU A 152 9.51 -17.91 -13.57
C LEU A 152 10.11 -19.29 -13.91
N ASP A 153 10.48 -19.53 -15.16
CA ASP A 153 11.10 -20.78 -15.59
C ASP A 153 12.46 -21.01 -14.89
N ILE A 154 13.26 -19.93 -14.72
CA ILE A 154 14.52 -19.97 -13.98
C ILE A 154 14.30 -20.37 -12.52
N PHE A 155 13.34 -19.76 -11.84
CA PHE A 155 13.05 -20.08 -10.43
C PHE A 155 12.48 -21.48 -10.28
N LYS A 156 11.59 -21.92 -11.19
CA LYS A 156 11.09 -23.29 -11.23
C LYS A 156 12.25 -24.31 -11.37
N ASN A 157 13.18 -24.06 -12.29
CA ASN A 157 14.36 -24.92 -12.52
C ASN A 157 15.33 -24.93 -11.32
N LYS A 158 15.28 -23.90 -10.45
CA LYS A 158 16.01 -23.84 -9.17
C LYS A 158 15.24 -24.46 -7.99
N GLY A 159 14.11 -25.13 -8.24
CA GLY A 159 13.32 -25.84 -7.24
C GLY A 159 12.30 -24.97 -6.52
N TYR A 160 12.10 -23.71 -6.90
CA TYR A 160 11.03 -22.89 -6.30
C TYR A 160 9.65 -23.39 -6.72
N SER A 161 8.74 -23.51 -5.75
CA SER A 161 7.31 -23.69 -6.06
C SER A 161 6.68 -22.34 -6.35
N LEU A 162 5.81 -22.30 -7.38
CA LEU A 162 5.21 -21.06 -7.89
C LEU A 162 3.74 -20.98 -7.51
N PHE A 163 3.33 -19.94 -6.83
CA PHE A 163 1.94 -19.66 -6.45
C PHE A 163 1.41 -18.48 -7.24
N LYS A 164 0.56 -18.73 -8.22
CA LYS A 164 -0.07 -17.68 -9.03
C LYS A 164 -1.19 -17.00 -8.25
N SER A 165 -1.08 -15.69 -8.11
CA SER A 165 -2.18 -14.79 -7.78
C SER A 165 -2.67 -14.07 -9.05
N ILE A 166 -3.62 -13.14 -8.90
CA ILE A 166 -4.11 -12.33 -10.03
C ILE A 166 -3.02 -11.38 -10.54
N HIS A 167 -2.22 -10.83 -9.64
CA HIS A 167 -1.31 -9.72 -9.92
C HIS A 167 0.16 -10.14 -9.89
N SER A 168 0.47 -11.26 -9.25
CA SER A 168 1.84 -11.71 -8.99
C SER A 168 1.97 -13.24 -9.05
N THR A 169 3.19 -13.70 -8.95
CA THR A 169 3.53 -15.10 -8.69
C THR A 169 4.48 -15.14 -7.50
N GLY A 170 4.01 -15.69 -6.39
CA GLY A 170 4.81 -15.92 -5.20
C GLY A 170 5.84 -17.02 -5.43
N LEU A 171 7.06 -16.79 -4.94
CA LEU A 171 8.16 -17.74 -4.97
C LEU A 171 8.29 -18.39 -3.59
N LYS A 172 7.96 -19.68 -3.49
CA LYS A 172 8.21 -20.48 -2.29
C LYS A 172 9.59 -21.09 -2.38
N ASP A 173 10.47 -20.70 -1.46
CA ASP A 173 11.86 -21.18 -1.42
C ASP A 173 11.91 -22.66 -1.05
N PRO A 174 12.64 -23.49 -1.82
CA PRO A 174 12.71 -24.94 -1.58
C PRO A 174 13.38 -25.32 -0.27
N ALA A 175 14.27 -24.49 0.26
CA ALA A 175 15.02 -24.77 1.48
C ALA A 175 14.21 -24.47 2.74
N THR A 176 13.42 -23.37 2.73
CA THR A 176 12.68 -22.89 3.91
C THR A 176 11.18 -23.15 3.84
N GLY A 177 10.64 -23.41 2.65
CA GLY A 177 9.21 -23.55 2.42
C GLY A 177 8.43 -22.23 2.54
N GLN A 178 9.12 -21.08 2.70
CA GLN A 178 8.49 -19.77 2.86
C GLN A 178 8.29 -19.07 1.50
N SER A 179 7.19 -18.32 1.37
CA SER A 179 6.93 -17.45 0.22
C SER A 179 7.15 -15.99 0.67
N LEU A 180 8.32 -15.47 0.37
CA LEU A 180 8.77 -14.15 0.84
C LEU A 180 9.04 -13.18 -0.30
N VAL A 181 8.89 -13.62 -1.55
CA VAL A 181 9.10 -12.79 -2.75
C VAL A 181 7.97 -13.02 -3.74
N ASP A 182 7.39 -11.94 -4.20
CA ASP A 182 6.35 -11.92 -5.22
C ASP A 182 6.87 -11.29 -6.51
N ILE A 183 6.80 -12.06 -7.60
CA ILE A 183 7.15 -11.57 -8.94
C ILE A 183 5.91 -11.00 -9.61
N HIS A 184 5.92 -9.71 -9.88
CA HIS A 184 4.89 -8.98 -10.58
C HIS A 184 5.21 -8.85 -12.07
N ARG A 185 4.19 -9.00 -12.90
CA ARG A 185 4.27 -8.73 -14.34
C ARG A 185 3.96 -7.27 -14.66
N PHE A 186 3.14 -6.64 -13.84
CA PHE A 186 2.65 -5.28 -13.99
C PHE A 186 2.52 -4.60 -12.63
N VAL A 187 2.61 -3.27 -12.63
CA VAL A 187 2.31 -2.46 -11.46
C VAL A 187 0.79 -2.39 -11.31
N GLY A 188 0.25 -3.14 -10.37
CA GLY A 188 -1.05 -2.94 -9.72
C GLY A 188 -2.34 -2.93 -10.53
N ILE A 189 -2.33 -2.61 -11.82
CA ILE A 189 -3.52 -2.41 -12.65
C ILE A 189 -3.39 -3.30 -13.87
N GLY A 190 -4.14 -4.40 -13.89
CA GLY A 190 -4.00 -5.49 -14.87
C GLY A 190 -4.48 -5.19 -16.29
N THR A 191 -4.09 -4.06 -16.89
CA THR A 191 -4.52 -3.65 -18.24
C THR A 191 -3.33 -3.48 -19.20
N ILE A 192 -3.64 -3.31 -20.50
CA ILE A 192 -2.65 -2.94 -21.53
C ILE A 192 -1.89 -1.67 -21.12
N LYS A 193 -2.55 -0.74 -20.45
CA LYS A 193 -2.00 0.50 -19.90
C LYS A 193 -0.92 0.24 -18.84
N ALA A 194 -1.06 -0.79 -18.02
CA ALA A 194 -0.06 -1.20 -17.04
C ALA A 194 1.24 -1.72 -17.68
N LYS A 195 1.19 -2.25 -18.91
CA LYS A 195 2.41 -2.62 -19.65
C LYS A 195 3.21 -1.40 -20.07
N ARG A 196 2.53 -0.32 -20.48
CA ARG A 196 3.18 0.94 -20.85
C ARG A 196 3.84 1.55 -19.62
N LEU A 197 3.11 1.67 -18.52
CA LEU A 197 3.64 2.18 -17.26
C LEU A 197 4.88 1.39 -16.82
N SER A 198 4.86 0.06 -16.86
CA SER A 198 6.01 -0.76 -16.45
C SER A 198 7.28 -0.48 -17.27
N ARG A 199 7.16 -0.05 -18.53
CA ARG A 199 8.30 0.39 -19.36
C ARG A 199 8.78 1.79 -19.00
N GLU A 200 7.85 2.71 -18.73
CA GLU A 200 8.15 4.07 -18.30
C GLU A 200 8.87 4.07 -16.95
N LEU A 201 8.38 3.25 -15.99
CA LEU A 201 9.05 3.02 -14.70
C LEU A 201 10.49 2.51 -14.88
N ALA A 202 10.71 1.57 -15.80
CA ALA A 202 12.05 1.05 -16.06
C ALA A 202 13.00 2.12 -16.63
N GLY A 203 12.48 3.05 -17.42
CA GLY A 203 13.26 4.17 -17.98
C GLY A 203 13.64 5.25 -16.94
N ARG A 204 12.92 5.34 -15.81
CA ARG A 204 13.15 6.30 -14.72
C ARG A 204 13.75 5.66 -13.46
N ALA A 205 13.90 4.34 -13.45
CA ALA A 205 14.35 3.60 -12.28
C ALA A 205 15.78 4.01 -11.87
N LEU A 206 16.00 4.03 -10.55
CA LEU A 206 17.28 4.33 -9.94
C LEU A 206 18.03 3.05 -9.58
N THR A 207 19.33 3.04 -9.80
CA THR A 207 20.20 1.96 -9.36
C THR A 207 20.91 2.39 -8.07
N LEU A 208 20.60 1.72 -6.97
CA LEU A 208 21.13 2.03 -5.65
C LEU A 208 21.92 0.85 -5.08
N LYS A 209 22.92 1.14 -4.24
CA LYS A 209 23.66 0.10 -3.50
C LYS A 209 22.75 -0.49 -2.42
N PHE A 210 22.68 -1.83 -2.38
CA PHE A 210 21.87 -2.53 -1.39
C PHE A 210 22.59 -3.79 -0.90
N SER A 211 23.01 -3.80 0.38
CA SER A 211 23.82 -4.90 0.94
C SER A 211 25.06 -5.20 0.07
N SER A 212 25.20 -6.42 -0.41
CA SER A 212 26.33 -6.88 -1.27
C SER A 212 25.99 -6.88 -2.77
N THR A 213 24.95 -6.18 -3.20
CA THR A 213 24.46 -6.13 -4.58
C THR A 213 23.98 -4.71 -4.92
N THR A 214 23.53 -4.51 -6.14
CA THR A 214 22.81 -3.33 -6.57
C THR A 214 21.32 -3.63 -6.62
N ALA A 215 20.49 -2.64 -6.39
CA ALA A 215 19.05 -2.76 -6.43
C ALA A 215 18.49 -1.69 -7.36
N ILE A 216 17.56 -2.09 -8.22
CA ILE A 216 16.86 -1.17 -9.12
C ILE A 216 15.49 -0.89 -8.48
N VAL A 217 15.21 0.38 -8.24
CA VAL A 217 13.98 0.86 -7.60
C VAL A 217 13.31 1.93 -8.46
N PRO A 218 11.98 2.12 -8.42
CA PRO A 218 11.34 3.25 -9.10
C PRO A 218 11.87 4.58 -8.55
N CYS A 219 11.85 5.65 -9.32
CA CYS A 219 12.12 6.98 -8.79
C CYS A 219 11.06 7.38 -7.72
N PRO A 220 11.31 8.42 -6.88
CA PRO A 220 10.37 8.82 -5.84
C PRO A 220 8.96 9.10 -6.36
N GLU A 221 8.80 9.75 -7.50
CA GLU A 221 7.52 10.07 -8.13
C GLU A 221 6.73 8.80 -8.50
N ASP A 222 7.42 7.83 -9.10
CA ASP A 222 6.82 6.54 -9.44
C ASP A 222 6.39 5.77 -8.18
N MET A 223 7.20 5.84 -7.12
CA MET A 223 6.86 5.24 -5.82
C MET A 223 5.65 5.94 -5.18
N VAL A 224 5.55 7.27 -5.28
CA VAL A 224 4.36 8.03 -4.83
C VAL A 224 3.14 7.60 -5.61
N PHE A 225 3.22 7.53 -6.94
CA PHE A 225 2.12 7.06 -7.78
C PHE A 225 1.66 5.64 -7.38
N ILE A 226 2.59 4.70 -7.24
CA ILE A 226 2.30 3.32 -6.83
C ILE A 226 1.65 3.29 -5.44
N SER A 227 2.13 4.11 -4.50
CA SER A 227 1.60 4.20 -3.14
C SER A 227 0.18 4.75 -3.11
N LEU A 228 -0.12 5.79 -3.90
CA LEU A 228 -1.47 6.35 -4.02
C LEU A 228 -2.47 5.36 -4.61
N VAL A 229 -2.07 4.63 -5.66
CA VAL A 229 -2.91 3.57 -6.25
C VAL A 229 -3.14 2.44 -5.24
N ASN A 230 -2.11 2.03 -4.49
CA ASN A 230 -2.26 1.02 -3.45
C ASN A 230 -3.11 1.52 -2.28
N PHE A 231 -3.01 2.80 -1.92
CA PHE A 231 -3.85 3.41 -0.90
C PHE A 231 -5.33 3.27 -1.28
N TRP A 232 -5.71 3.72 -2.48
CA TRP A 232 -7.08 3.56 -2.98
C TRP A 232 -7.55 2.11 -2.99
N LYS A 233 -6.70 1.16 -3.41
CA LYS A 233 -7.03 -0.27 -3.36
C LYS A 233 -7.32 -0.74 -1.93
N ASN A 234 -6.51 -0.32 -0.97
CA ASN A 234 -6.70 -0.67 0.43
C ASN A 234 -7.95 -0.04 1.03
N VAL A 235 -8.33 1.16 0.59
CA VAL A 235 -9.63 1.79 0.93
C VAL A 235 -10.80 0.91 0.49
N THR A 236 -10.71 0.27 -0.67
CA THR A 236 -11.76 -0.63 -1.15
C THR A 236 -11.71 -2.02 -0.50
N ASP A 237 -10.57 -2.43 0.04
CA ASP A 237 -10.38 -3.72 0.72
C ASP A 237 -10.16 -3.53 2.23
N ILE A 238 -11.25 -3.59 3.01
CA ILE A 238 -11.25 -3.43 4.48
C ILE A 238 -10.21 -4.34 5.17
N THR A 239 -9.84 -5.47 4.57
CA THR A 239 -8.85 -6.38 5.17
C THR A 239 -7.42 -5.89 5.03
N SER A 240 -7.18 -4.92 4.18
CA SER A 240 -5.87 -4.32 3.90
C SER A 240 -5.65 -2.97 4.59
N GLU A 241 -6.62 -2.48 5.37
CA GLU A 241 -6.54 -1.16 6.05
C GLU A 241 -5.34 -1.03 6.98
N ASN A 242 -4.89 -2.13 7.59
CA ASN A 242 -3.73 -2.13 8.48
C ASN A 242 -2.43 -1.64 7.80
N SER A 243 -2.35 -1.70 6.48
CA SER A 243 -1.19 -1.19 5.72
C SER A 243 -1.26 0.31 5.41
N MET A 244 -2.39 0.98 5.66
CA MET A 244 -2.60 2.37 5.25
C MET A 244 -1.71 3.34 6.02
N ALA A 245 -1.48 3.10 7.32
CA ALA A 245 -0.54 3.88 8.09
C ALA A 245 0.87 3.84 7.48
N ASN A 246 1.36 2.65 7.09
CA ASN A 246 2.65 2.51 6.41
C ASN A 246 2.71 3.33 5.12
N LEU A 247 1.63 3.36 4.33
CA LEU A 247 1.58 4.14 3.10
C LEU A 247 1.66 5.65 3.35
N CYS A 248 1.05 6.16 4.44
CA CYS A 248 1.21 7.56 4.83
C CYS A 248 2.67 7.90 5.14
N PHE A 249 3.36 7.04 5.91
CA PHE A 249 4.78 7.23 6.22
C PHE A 249 5.67 7.10 4.97
N ASP A 250 5.37 6.14 4.08
CA ASP A 250 6.09 5.99 2.82
C ASP A 250 6.00 7.28 1.98
N LEU A 251 4.80 7.85 1.83
CA LEU A 251 4.57 9.07 1.07
C LEU A 251 5.35 10.26 1.66
N LYS A 252 5.29 10.45 3.00
CA LYS A 252 6.06 11.49 3.67
C LYS A 252 7.56 11.31 3.44
N PHE A 253 8.07 10.10 3.67
CA PHE A 253 9.48 9.80 3.45
C PHE A 253 9.93 10.12 2.03
N LEU A 254 9.15 9.72 1.02
CA LEU A 254 9.49 9.96 -0.39
C LEU A 254 9.53 11.45 -0.74
N LYS A 255 8.59 12.24 -0.20
CA LYS A 255 8.59 13.70 -0.36
C LYS A 255 9.85 14.32 0.26
N ASP A 256 10.19 13.94 1.49
CA ASP A 256 11.36 14.45 2.19
C ASP A 256 12.67 14.00 1.51
N TYR A 257 12.76 12.74 1.10
CA TYR A 257 13.93 12.17 0.43
C TYR A 257 14.24 12.83 -0.91
N SER A 258 13.22 13.16 -1.70
CA SER A 258 13.40 13.79 -3.02
C SER A 258 13.78 15.29 -2.95
N GLY A 259 13.59 15.94 -1.79
CA GLY A 259 13.72 17.39 -1.67
C GLY A 259 12.66 18.17 -2.45
N GLY A 260 11.68 17.47 -3.01
CA GLY A 260 10.57 17.98 -3.80
C GLY A 260 10.22 17.00 -4.93
N LEU A 261 8.93 16.71 -5.09
CA LEU A 261 8.42 15.77 -6.09
C LEU A 261 8.04 16.50 -7.39
N ASN A 262 8.38 15.92 -8.52
CA ASN A 262 7.83 16.35 -9.81
C ASN A 262 6.43 15.75 -10.00
N TRP A 263 5.41 16.49 -9.59
CA TRP A 263 4.02 16.06 -9.65
C TRP A 263 3.46 15.86 -11.06
N ASP A 264 4.11 16.42 -12.09
CA ASP A 264 3.71 16.21 -13.49
C ASP A 264 3.98 14.76 -13.93
N ILE A 265 5.00 14.11 -13.38
CA ILE A 265 5.25 12.68 -13.60
C ILE A 265 4.10 11.87 -13.02
N VAL A 266 3.73 12.13 -11.74
CA VAL A 266 2.62 11.44 -11.06
C VAL A 266 1.30 11.63 -11.80
N ARG A 267 1.03 12.86 -12.27
CA ARG A 267 -0.16 13.19 -13.06
C ARG A 267 -0.15 12.47 -14.43
N SER A 268 0.98 12.45 -15.11
CA SER A 268 1.15 11.76 -16.39
C SER A 268 0.90 10.27 -16.27
N ASP A 269 1.44 9.63 -15.22
CA ASP A 269 1.22 8.21 -14.95
C ASP A 269 -0.24 7.90 -14.64
N ALA A 270 -0.93 8.79 -13.91
CA ALA A 270 -2.36 8.67 -13.64
C ALA A 270 -3.21 8.73 -14.93
N ARG A 271 -2.92 9.68 -15.82
CA ARG A 271 -3.59 9.79 -17.12
C ARG A 271 -3.30 8.57 -18.00
N THR A 272 -2.04 8.15 -18.05
CA THR A 272 -1.60 7.00 -18.86
C THR A 272 -2.29 5.70 -18.41
N THR A 273 -2.55 5.55 -17.12
CA THR A 273 -3.14 4.33 -16.54
C THR A 273 -4.64 4.42 -16.33
N ASP A 274 -5.27 5.56 -16.61
CA ASP A 274 -6.71 5.80 -16.36
C ASP A 274 -7.08 5.66 -14.88
N THR A 275 -6.25 6.24 -13.99
CA THR A 275 -6.41 6.18 -12.53
C THR A 275 -6.55 7.56 -11.88
N VAL A 276 -6.86 8.57 -12.67
CA VAL A 276 -7.03 9.96 -12.22
C VAL A 276 -8.01 10.05 -11.06
N GLU A 277 -9.19 9.44 -11.19
CA GLU A 277 -10.24 9.47 -10.17
C GLU A 277 -9.85 8.68 -8.91
N ALA A 278 -9.09 7.59 -9.07
CA ALA A 278 -8.55 6.82 -7.94
C ALA A 278 -7.52 7.63 -7.15
N LEU A 279 -6.64 8.36 -7.83
CA LEU A 279 -5.68 9.26 -7.19
C LEU A 279 -6.38 10.44 -6.52
N TYR A 280 -7.42 10.98 -7.12
CA TYR A 280 -8.23 12.04 -6.50
C TYR A 280 -8.86 11.57 -5.18
N ILE A 281 -9.47 10.39 -5.15
CA ILE A 281 -10.01 9.83 -3.91
C ILE A 281 -8.89 9.67 -2.88
N SER A 282 -7.73 9.11 -3.26
CA SER A 282 -6.59 8.96 -2.37
C SER A 282 -6.10 10.31 -1.83
N LYS A 283 -6.00 11.34 -2.69
CA LYS A 283 -5.67 12.73 -2.30
C LYS A 283 -6.63 13.23 -1.24
N ARG A 284 -7.94 13.19 -1.51
CA ARG A 284 -8.98 13.72 -0.62
C ARG A 284 -8.96 13.05 0.77
N LEU A 285 -8.75 11.74 0.82
CA LEU A 285 -8.65 11.00 2.08
C LEU A 285 -7.35 11.31 2.82
N LEU A 286 -6.24 11.45 2.11
CA LEU A 286 -4.92 11.71 2.68
C LEU A 286 -4.74 13.16 3.13
N GLU A 287 -5.44 14.13 2.57
CA GLU A 287 -5.41 15.53 3.01
C GLU A 287 -5.80 15.67 4.48
N ALA A 288 -6.62 14.76 5.01
CA ALA A 288 -6.97 14.74 6.43
C ALA A 288 -5.77 14.42 7.34
N VAL A 289 -4.79 13.65 6.87
CA VAL A 289 -3.66 13.14 7.66
C VAL A 289 -2.30 13.67 7.16
N LEU A 290 -2.23 14.13 5.93
CA LEU A 290 -1.05 14.67 5.26
C LEU A 290 -1.38 16.08 4.71
N PRO A 291 -1.63 17.07 5.57
CA PRO A 291 -1.86 18.44 5.11
C PRO A 291 -0.63 18.91 4.32
N ASP A 292 -0.85 19.70 3.28
CA ASP A 292 0.21 20.27 2.43
C ASP A 292 1.11 19.24 1.72
N PHE A 293 0.72 17.97 1.68
CA PHE A 293 1.46 16.96 0.95
C PHE A 293 1.33 17.17 -0.57
N PHE A 294 0.13 17.42 -1.04
CA PHE A 294 -0.17 17.66 -2.45
C PHE A 294 -0.06 19.14 -2.81
N PRO A 295 0.41 19.49 -4.01
CA PRO A 295 0.33 20.86 -4.48
C PRO A 295 -1.12 21.27 -4.71
N GLU A 296 -1.39 22.57 -4.62
CA GLU A 296 -2.69 23.14 -4.95
C GLU A 296 -3.12 22.74 -6.37
N GLY A 297 -4.38 22.34 -6.51
CA GLY A 297 -4.94 21.92 -7.80
C GLY A 297 -4.39 20.59 -8.34
N PHE A 298 -3.57 19.85 -7.58
CA PHE A 298 -3.07 18.54 -8.03
C PHE A 298 -4.22 17.64 -8.49
N ILE A 299 -4.23 17.29 -9.78
CA ILE A 299 -5.17 16.38 -10.45
C ILE A 299 -6.64 16.86 -10.51
N ASP A 300 -7.00 17.97 -9.88
CA ASP A 300 -8.40 18.43 -9.75
C ASP A 300 -9.01 18.82 -11.12
N GLU A 301 -8.19 19.30 -12.05
CA GLU A 301 -8.61 19.67 -13.42
C GLU A 301 -8.81 18.46 -14.34
N ASP A 302 -8.26 17.31 -13.98
CA ASP A 302 -8.26 16.11 -14.81
C ASP A 302 -9.45 15.19 -14.55
N ILE A 303 -10.33 15.54 -13.59
CA ILE A 303 -11.37 14.66 -13.09
C ILE A 303 -12.56 14.58 -14.04
N ASP A 304 -12.90 13.38 -14.46
CA ASP A 304 -14.21 13.07 -15.01
C ASP A 304 -15.22 12.80 -13.88
N SER A 305 -16.11 13.77 -13.65
CA SER A 305 -17.13 13.68 -12.58
C SER A 305 -18.06 12.46 -12.72
N SER A 306 -18.27 11.94 -13.94
CA SER A 306 -19.08 10.74 -14.16
C SER A 306 -18.33 9.49 -13.72
N LYS A 307 -17.05 9.39 -14.11
CA LYS A 307 -16.17 8.28 -13.66
C LYS A 307 -15.95 8.32 -12.17
N LEU A 308 -15.71 9.49 -11.59
CA LEU A 308 -15.54 9.66 -10.15
C LEU A 308 -16.75 9.13 -9.37
N ARG A 309 -17.97 9.52 -9.75
CA ARG A 309 -19.20 9.04 -9.11
C ARG A 309 -19.37 7.54 -9.22
N LYS A 310 -19.11 6.96 -10.38
CA LYS A 310 -19.13 5.50 -10.55
C LYS A 310 -18.13 4.82 -9.61
N LEU A 311 -16.93 5.38 -9.50
CA LEU A 311 -15.87 4.82 -8.65
C LEU A 311 -16.21 4.93 -7.16
N ILE A 312 -16.72 6.08 -6.68
CA ILE A 312 -17.20 6.28 -5.31
C ILE A 312 -18.34 5.30 -4.98
N SER A 313 -19.35 5.21 -5.86
CA SER A 313 -20.47 4.28 -5.67
C SER A 313 -20.01 2.82 -5.59
N ARG A 314 -19.05 2.44 -6.43
CA ARG A 314 -18.46 1.09 -6.42
C ARG A 314 -17.66 0.83 -5.14
N THR A 315 -16.86 1.78 -4.69
CA THR A 315 -16.11 1.69 -3.42
C THR A 315 -17.06 1.49 -2.25
N ARG A 316 -18.09 2.32 -2.15
CA ARG A 316 -19.13 2.22 -1.12
C ARG A 316 -19.83 0.85 -1.13
N TYR A 317 -20.25 0.40 -2.30
CA TYR A 317 -20.90 -0.91 -2.46
C TYR A 317 -20.00 -2.06 -2.02
N THR A 318 -18.72 -2.03 -2.41
CA THR A 318 -17.74 -3.06 -2.06
C THR A 318 -17.50 -3.09 -0.55
N ARG A 319 -17.31 -1.94 0.10
CA ARG A 319 -17.14 -1.82 1.56
C ARG A 319 -18.37 -2.33 2.32
N ASN A 320 -19.56 -1.88 1.95
CA ASN A 320 -20.81 -2.32 2.58
C ASN A 320 -21.01 -3.83 2.44
N SER A 321 -20.74 -4.41 1.27
CA SER A 321 -20.85 -5.85 1.06
C SER A 321 -19.84 -6.65 1.90
N ILE A 322 -18.61 -6.16 2.05
CA ILE A 322 -17.58 -6.79 2.89
C ILE A 322 -17.95 -6.65 4.37
N SER A 323 -18.44 -5.48 4.81
CA SER A 323 -18.90 -5.27 6.18
C SER A 323 -20.05 -6.23 6.55
N ILE A 324 -21.07 -6.31 5.71
CA ILE A 324 -22.19 -7.25 5.90
C ILE A 324 -21.68 -8.70 6.01
N LEU A 325 -20.74 -9.12 5.15
CA LEU A 325 -20.17 -10.46 5.22
C LEU A 325 -19.33 -10.68 6.48
N ARG A 326 -18.70 -9.64 7.04
CA ARG A 326 -17.93 -9.70 8.28
C ARG A 326 -18.83 -9.85 9.50
N ASP A 327 -19.99 -9.20 9.50
CA ASP A 327 -20.94 -9.19 10.59
C ASP A 327 -21.78 -10.48 10.68
N PHE A 328 -21.84 -11.27 9.60
CA PHE A 328 -22.44 -12.59 9.68
C PHE A 328 -21.56 -13.51 10.57
N SER A 329 -22.14 -14.02 11.66
CA SER A 329 -21.50 -14.90 12.66
C SER A 329 -20.86 -16.16 12.07
N LEU A 330 -21.24 -16.55 10.86
CA LEU A 330 -20.59 -17.61 10.07
C LEU A 330 -19.09 -17.31 9.84
N LEU A 331 -18.70 -16.05 9.73
CA LEU A 331 -17.31 -15.61 9.54
C LEU A 331 -16.47 -15.75 10.80
N GLY A 332 -17.05 -15.58 11.98
CA GLY A 332 -16.39 -15.86 13.26
C GLY A 332 -16.07 -17.35 13.45
N ALA A 333 -16.95 -18.23 13.00
CA ALA A 333 -16.76 -19.68 13.04
C ALA A 333 -15.68 -20.15 12.03
N ILE A 334 -15.64 -19.54 10.83
CA ILE A 334 -14.64 -19.86 9.80
C ILE A 334 -13.25 -19.35 10.15
N LYS A 335 -13.13 -18.25 10.89
CA LYS A 335 -11.85 -17.67 11.34
C LYS A 335 -11.06 -18.59 12.27
N ASN A 336 -11.73 -19.48 12.97
CA ASN A 336 -11.15 -20.47 13.90
C ASN A 336 -10.90 -21.85 13.25
N ALA A 337 -11.25 -22.04 11.98
CA ALA A 337 -11.00 -23.28 11.26
C ALA A 337 -9.60 -23.28 10.64
N SER A 338 -9.03 -24.47 10.44
CA SER A 338 -7.67 -24.70 9.96
C SER A 338 -7.30 -23.96 8.67
N SER A 339 -6.01 -23.84 8.36
CA SER A 339 -5.42 -23.14 7.20
C SER A 339 -6.08 -23.47 5.83
N LEU A 340 -6.72 -24.65 5.69
CA LEU A 340 -7.46 -25.02 4.48
C LEU A 340 -8.75 -24.20 4.30
N SER A 341 -9.42 -23.86 5.41
CA SER A 341 -10.65 -23.06 5.36
C SER A 341 -10.36 -21.59 5.08
N GLN A 342 -9.21 -21.04 5.52
CA GLN A 342 -8.77 -19.72 5.13
C GLN A 342 -8.51 -19.63 3.62
N TYR A 343 -7.90 -20.65 3.03
CA TYR A 343 -7.67 -20.74 1.59
C TYR A 343 -8.98 -20.84 0.82
N PHE A 344 -9.92 -21.66 1.28
CA PHE A 344 -11.26 -21.81 0.69
C PHE A 344 -12.06 -20.50 0.81
N PHE A 345 -11.98 -19.82 1.96
CA PHE A 345 -12.63 -18.53 2.19
C PHE A 345 -12.06 -17.43 1.28
N TYR A 346 -10.72 -17.34 1.13
CA TYR A 346 -10.10 -16.43 0.16
C TYR A 346 -10.54 -16.74 -1.27
N ARG A 347 -10.68 -18.01 -1.64
CA ARG A 347 -11.18 -18.41 -2.97
C ARG A 347 -12.66 -18.10 -3.18
N VAL A 348 -13.50 -18.31 -2.19
CA VAL A 348 -14.93 -17.99 -2.22
C VAL A 348 -15.13 -16.48 -2.26
N LYS A 349 -14.48 -15.72 -1.37
CA LYS A 349 -14.47 -14.25 -1.40
C LYS A 349 -14.03 -13.74 -2.78
N PHE A 350 -12.95 -14.31 -3.30
CA PHE A 350 -12.41 -13.97 -4.59
C PHE A 350 -13.34 -14.32 -5.76
N PHE A 351 -14.00 -15.50 -5.74
CA PHE A 351 -14.96 -15.92 -6.74
C PHE A 351 -16.19 -15.01 -6.75
N PHE A 352 -16.70 -14.63 -5.59
CA PHE A 352 -17.83 -13.70 -5.48
C PHE A 352 -17.44 -12.31 -5.97
N VAL A 353 -16.32 -11.74 -5.51
CA VAL A 353 -15.83 -10.44 -5.98
C VAL A 353 -15.58 -10.45 -7.49
N LYS A 354 -14.95 -11.50 -8.03
CA LYS A 354 -14.70 -11.64 -9.47
C LYS A 354 -15.99 -11.80 -10.28
N ARG A 355 -16.97 -12.58 -9.78
CA ARG A 355 -18.25 -12.80 -10.47
C ARG A 355 -19.11 -11.53 -10.41
N PHE A 356 -19.07 -10.78 -9.33
CA PHE A 356 -19.68 -9.45 -9.25
C PHE A 356 -19.02 -8.47 -10.21
N HIS A 357 -17.69 -8.44 -10.30
CA HIS A 357 -16.98 -7.64 -11.30
C HIS A 357 -17.41 -7.97 -12.74
N LEU A 358 -17.54 -9.27 -13.06
CA LEU A 358 -17.93 -9.71 -14.39
C LEU A 358 -19.42 -9.47 -14.72
N MET A 359 -20.32 -9.38 -13.72
CA MET A 359 -21.72 -9.03 -13.94
C MET A 359 -21.93 -7.54 -14.25
N PHE A 360 -21.07 -6.65 -13.74
CA PHE A 360 -21.17 -5.22 -13.95
C PHE A 360 -20.27 -4.68 -15.07
N ASP A 361 -19.29 -5.47 -15.55
CA ASP A 361 -18.46 -5.14 -16.71
C ASP A 361 -19.15 -5.45 -18.06
N LYS A 362 -20.38 -6.00 -18.06
CA LYS A 362 -21.15 -6.25 -19.30
C LYS A 362 -21.98 -5.07 -19.79
N ASP A 363 -22.09 -4.00 -18.97
CA ASP A 363 -22.87 -2.80 -19.30
C ASP A 363 -21.99 -1.55 -19.40
N CYS A 364 -20.67 -1.71 -19.69
CA CYS A 364 -19.75 -0.61 -19.97
C CYS A 364 -19.02 -0.83 -21.30
#